data_45517a9993740bc3b2fb5ec059aef37f
#
_entry.id   45517a9993740bc3b2fb5ec059aef37f
#
_cell.length_a   1.000
_cell.length_b   1.000
_cell.length_c   1.000
_cell.angle_alpha   90.00
_cell.angle_beta   90.00
_cell.angle_gamma   90.00
#
_symmetry.space_group_name_H-M   'P 1'
#
loop_
_entity.id
_entity.type
_entity.pdbx_description
1 polymer ?
#
loop_
_entity_poly.entity_id
_entity_poly.type
_entity_poly.pdbx_seq_one_letter_code
_entity_poly.pdbx_strand_id
1 'polypeptide(L)'
;KIKERSHYCILRLAGLIGPNRHPVKFLLKQETRENGAAVVNLIHQKDVIQAIVSCISQEKNQAIYNVCYPEHPTRAEYYNEAAKFYFQQEMTFNSGEKGKIILGKKIEKERKFKYSNKITDFGDLI
;
A
#
# COMPACT_ATOMS: atom_id res chain seq x y z
N LYS A 1 -18.95 19.19 -3.75
CA LYS A 1 -18.82 19.64 -2.36
C LYS A 1 -19.52 18.68 -1.41
N ILE A 2 -18.83 18.27 -0.36
CA ILE A 2 -19.39 17.39 0.65
C ILE A 2 -20.19 18.25 1.64
N LYS A 3 -21.44 17.87 1.86
CA LYS A 3 -22.33 18.60 2.76
C LYS A 3 -22.18 18.09 4.19
N GLU A 4 -22.41 18.98 5.17
CA GLU A 4 -22.29 18.65 6.57
C GLU A 4 -23.14 17.46 7.01
N ARG A 5 -24.34 17.32 6.45
CA ARG A 5 -25.27 16.24 6.81
C ARG A 5 -25.08 14.98 6.00
N SER A 6 -24.15 14.98 5.07
CA SER A 6 -23.88 13.80 4.26
C SER A 6 -23.08 12.78 5.04
N HIS A 7 -23.41 11.53 4.85
CA HIS A 7 -22.56 10.42 5.29
C HIS A 7 -21.48 10.22 4.23
N TYR A 8 -20.23 10.27 4.63
CA TYR A 8 -19.14 10.03 3.69
C TYR A 8 -18.00 9.33 4.37
N CYS A 9 -17.20 8.66 3.54
CA CYS A 9 -16.00 8.02 3.98
C CYS A 9 -14.91 8.34 2.95
N ILE A 10 -13.87 9.00 3.39
CA ILE A 10 -12.72 9.31 2.53
C ILE A 10 -11.63 8.30 2.82
N LEU A 11 -11.18 7.61 1.79
CA LEU A 11 -10.08 6.66 1.90
C LEU A 11 -8.85 7.27 1.24
N ARG A 12 -7.81 7.49 2.03
CA ARG A 12 -6.50 7.95 1.54
C ARG A 12 -5.64 6.72 1.35
N LEU A 13 -5.46 6.34 0.09
CA LEU A 13 -4.76 5.12 -0.26
C LEU A 13 -3.26 5.32 -0.26
N ALA A 14 -2.53 4.39 0.32
CA ALA A 14 -1.08 4.27 0.14
C ALA A 14 -0.77 3.84 -1.30
N GLY A 15 0.47 3.52 -1.61
CA GLY A 15 0.83 3.10 -2.96
C GLY A 15 0.07 1.85 -3.36
N LEU A 16 -0.71 1.93 -4.43
CA LEU A 16 -1.60 0.85 -4.86
C LEU A 16 -0.83 -0.21 -5.64
N ILE A 17 -0.95 -1.46 -5.22
CA ILE A 17 -0.40 -2.60 -5.96
C ILE A 17 -1.52 -3.61 -6.26
N GLY A 18 -1.28 -4.44 -7.26
CA GLY A 18 -2.23 -5.46 -7.67
C GLY A 18 -1.81 -6.05 -9.00
N PRO A 19 -2.64 -6.92 -9.61
CA PRO A 19 -2.32 -7.49 -10.92
C PRO A 19 -2.03 -6.40 -11.96
N ASN A 20 -0.92 -6.54 -12.66
CA ASN A 20 -0.44 -5.58 -13.65
C ASN A 20 -0.12 -4.19 -13.09
N ARG A 21 0.05 -4.09 -11.77
CA ARG A 21 0.32 -2.81 -11.13
C ARG A 21 1.30 -3.00 -9.98
N HIS A 22 2.60 -3.04 -10.31
CA HIS A 22 3.65 -3.13 -9.30
C HIS A 22 4.86 -2.31 -9.77
N PRO A 23 5.46 -1.51 -8.88
CA PRO A 23 6.57 -0.63 -9.26
C PRO A 23 7.86 -1.34 -9.69
N VAL A 24 8.00 -2.63 -9.40
CA VAL A 24 9.27 -3.33 -9.61
C VAL A 24 9.75 -3.27 -11.05
N LYS A 25 8.85 -3.39 -12.02
CA LYS A 25 9.23 -3.31 -13.44
C LYS A 25 9.83 -1.95 -13.78
N PHE A 26 9.18 -0.90 -13.33
CA PHE A 26 9.63 0.46 -13.56
C PHE A 26 10.99 0.69 -12.91
N LEU A 27 11.13 0.25 -11.66
CA LEU A 27 12.36 0.45 -10.91
C LEU A 27 13.54 -0.29 -11.51
N LEU A 28 13.33 -1.46 -12.08
CA LEU A 28 14.41 -2.21 -12.75
C LEU A 28 14.99 -1.46 -13.95
N LYS A 29 14.20 -0.62 -14.58
CA LYS A 29 14.64 0.16 -15.74
C LYS A 29 15.42 1.42 -15.36
N GLN A 30 15.41 1.80 -14.09
CA GLN A 30 16.11 2.99 -13.62
C GLN A 30 17.60 2.68 -13.46
N GLU A 31 18.45 3.62 -13.87
CA GLU A 31 19.92 3.48 -13.69
C GLU A 31 20.31 3.61 -12.22
N THR A 32 19.67 4.54 -11.51
CA THR A 32 19.88 4.75 -10.09
C THR A 32 18.56 4.69 -9.36
N ARG A 33 18.60 4.19 -8.14
CA ARG A 33 17.42 4.08 -7.29
C ARG A 33 17.75 4.67 -5.93
N GLU A 34 16.97 5.65 -5.52
CA GLU A 34 17.23 6.43 -4.32
C GLU A 34 16.35 5.99 -3.16
N ASN A 35 16.74 6.42 -1.96
CA ASN A 35 15.94 6.26 -0.74
C ASN A 35 15.63 4.80 -0.41
N GLY A 36 16.65 3.93 -0.54
CA GLY A 36 16.49 2.52 -0.18
C GLY A 36 16.20 2.31 1.30
N ALA A 37 16.63 3.25 2.15
CA ALA A 37 16.36 3.18 3.59
C ALA A 37 14.93 3.59 3.96
N ALA A 38 14.21 4.25 3.05
CA ALA A 38 12.81 4.60 3.28
C ALA A 38 11.96 3.34 3.29
N VAL A 39 10.92 3.33 4.13
CA VAL A 39 10.01 2.18 4.20
C VAL A 39 8.95 2.28 3.09
N VAL A 40 8.42 1.14 2.69
CA VAL A 40 7.29 1.13 1.76
C VAL A 40 5.98 1.35 2.50
N ASN A 41 5.08 2.06 1.84
CA ASN A 41 3.70 2.25 2.28
C ASN A 41 2.82 1.83 1.11
N LEU A 42 2.32 0.61 1.17
CA LEU A 42 1.62 -0.01 0.04
C LEU A 42 0.29 -0.60 0.48
N ILE A 43 -0.60 -0.78 -0.47
CA ILE A 43 -1.90 -1.40 -0.25
C ILE A 43 -2.30 -2.19 -1.50
N HIS A 44 -2.72 -3.42 -1.28
CA HIS A 44 -3.20 -4.28 -2.37
C HIS A 44 -4.61 -3.87 -2.78
N GLN A 45 -4.89 -3.89 -4.09
CA GLN A 45 -6.22 -3.48 -4.59
C GLN A 45 -7.36 -4.32 -4.00
N LYS A 46 -7.14 -5.59 -3.67
CA LYS A 46 -8.15 -6.42 -3.02
C LYS A 46 -8.52 -5.88 -1.64
N ASP A 47 -7.54 -5.40 -0.89
CA ASP A 47 -7.81 -4.78 0.41
C ASP A 47 -8.52 -3.44 0.25
N VAL A 48 -8.22 -2.69 -0.79
CA VAL A 48 -8.93 -1.44 -1.09
C VAL A 48 -10.41 -1.72 -1.35
N ILE A 49 -10.70 -2.74 -2.14
CA ILE A 49 -12.08 -3.13 -2.44
C ILE A 49 -12.81 -3.50 -1.14
N GLN A 50 -12.19 -4.28 -0.27
CA GLN A 50 -12.79 -4.65 1.01
C GLN A 50 -12.97 -3.44 1.94
N ALA A 51 -12.05 -2.50 1.91
CA ALA A 51 -12.18 -1.25 2.66
C ALA A 51 -13.39 -0.45 2.18
N ILE A 52 -13.58 -0.34 0.87
CA ILE A 52 -14.73 0.33 0.28
C ILE A 52 -16.02 -0.35 0.71
N VAL A 53 -16.07 -1.68 0.61
CA VAL A 53 -17.25 -2.46 1.02
C VAL A 53 -17.58 -2.22 2.48
N SER A 54 -16.56 -2.21 3.37
CA SER A 54 -16.78 -1.97 4.79
C SER A 54 -17.37 -0.58 5.05
N CYS A 55 -16.98 0.41 4.27
CA CYS A 55 -17.51 1.77 4.41
C CYS A 55 -18.94 1.90 3.89
N ILE A 56 -19.28 1.17 2.83
CA ILE A 56 -20.62 1.20 2.28
C ILE A 56 -21.60 0.45 3.18
N SER A 57 -21.19 -0.69 3.73
CA SER A 57 -22.07 -1.58 4.49
C SER A 57 -22.32 -1.15 5.92
N GLN A 58 -21.57 -0.20 6.43
CA GLN A 58 -21.69 0.29 7.80
C GLN A 58 -21.99 1.77 7.81
N GLU A 59 -23.20 2.11 8.21
CA GLU A 59 -23.57 3.51 8.37
C GLU A 59 -22.82 4.11 9.54
N LYS A 60 -22.03 5.09 9.25
CA LYS A 60 -21.38 5.95 10.23
C LYS A 60 -21.38 7.36 9.66
N ASN A 61 -21.23 8.32 10.54
CA ASN A 61 -21.10 9.70 10.12
C ASN A 61 -19.81 9.86 9.31
N GLN A 62 -19.34 11.05 9.17
CA GLN A 62 -18.18 11.39 8.38
C GLN A 62 -16.93 10.74 8.92
N ALA A 63 -16.14 10.13 8.05
CA ALA A 63 -14.90 9.48 8.44
C ALA A 63 -13.84 9.63 7.35
N ILE A 64 -12.57 9.69 7.78
CA ILE A 64 -11.42 9.74 6.90
C ILE A 64 -10.44 8.68 7.39
N TYR A 65 -10.03 7.79 6.51
CA TYR A 65 -9.12 6.71 6.86
C TYR A 65 -7.91 6.69 5.93
N ASN A 66 -6.74 6.48 6.50
CA ASN A 66 -5.59 6.04 5.72
C ASN A 66 -5.73 4.53 5.50
N VAL A 67 -5.48 4.08 4.30
CA VAL A 67 -5.55 2.65 3.96
C VAL A 67 -4.15 2.24 3.49
N CYS A 68 -3.46 1.51 4.37
CA CYS A 68 -2.06 1.12 4.16
C CYS A 68 -1.79 -0.19 4.87
N TYR A 69 -1.20 -1.14 4.16
CA TYR A 69 -0.85 -2.43 4.76
C TYR A 69 0.11 -2.22 5.93
N PRO A 70 -0.07 -2.93 7.05
CA PRO A 70 0.64 -2.60 8.30
C PRO A 70 2.11 -3.03 8.38
N GLU A 71 2.66 -3.68 7.38
CA GLU A 71 4.09 -4.01 7.34
C GLU A 71 4.82 -3.04 6.42
N HIS A 72 5.99 -2.59 6.87
CA HIS A 72 6.75 -1.54 6.19
C HIS A 72 8.22 -1.92 6.06
N PRO A 73 8.54 -2.91 5.22
CA PRO A 73 9.96 -3.18 4.92
C PRO A 73 10.58 -1.97 4.21
N THR A 74 11.90 -1.90 4.20
CA THR A 74 12.57 -0.83 3.45
C THR A 74 12.37 -1.03 1.96
N ARG A 75 12.46 0.07 1.21
CA ARG A 75 12.37 0.02 -0.26
C ARG A 75 13.42 -0.93 -0.83
N ALA A 76 14.65 -0.86 -0.30
CA ALA A 76 15.73 -1.72 -0.77
C ALA A 76 15.39 -3.19 -0.58
N GLU A 77 14.95 -3.57 0.61
CA GLU A 77 14.57 -4.96 0.91
C GLU A 77 13.38 -5.42 0.08
N TYR A 78 12.32 -4.63 0.08
CA TYR A 78 11.07 -5.04 -0.55
C TYR A 78 11.22 -5.20 -2.06
N TYR A 79 11.79 -4.21 -2.73
CA TYR A 79 11.92 -4.27 -4.19
C TYR A 79 12.99 -5.24 -4.66
N ASN A 80 14.03 -5.48 -3.84
CA ASN A 80 14.99 -6.53 -4.16
C ASN A 80 14.34 -7.91 -4.11
N GLU A 81 13.49 -8.16 -3.11
CA GLU A 81 12.73 -9.41 -3.04
C GLU A 81 11.80 -9.57 -4.23
N ALA A 82 11.09 -8.50 -4.59
CA ALA A 82 10.19 -8.52 -5.74
C ALA A 82 10.95 -8.79 -7.05
N ALA A 83 12.09 -8.15 -7.23
CA ALA A 83 12.92 -8.35 -8.43
C ALA A 83 13.42 -9.79 -8.52
N LYS A 84 13.82 -10.36 -7.40
CA LYS A 84 14.25 -11.76 -7.37
C LYS A 84 13.10 -12.70 -7.72
N PHE A 85 11.93 -12.44 -7.16
CA PHE A 85 10.77 -13.29 -7.39
C PHE A 85 10.32 -13.28 -8.86
N TYR A 86 10.16 -12.09 -9.44
CA TYR A 86 9.60 -11.97 -10.79
C TYR A 86 10.62 -12.15 -11.90
N PHE A 87 11.85 -11.70 -11.69
CA PHE A 87 12.84 -11.58 -12.77
C PHE A 87 14.17 -12.25 -12.48
N GLN A 88 14.32 -12.85 -11.31
CA GLN A 88 15.58 -13.49 -10.88
C GLN A 88 16.75 -12.51 -10.96
N GLN A 89 16.51 -11.25 -10.61
CA GLN A 89 17.52 -10.19 -10.64
C GLN A 89 17.68 -9.55 -9.28
N GLU A 90 18.90 -9.08 -9.01
CA GLU A 90 19.19 -8.26 -7.84
C GLU A 90 18.79 -6.81 -8.13
N MET A 91 18.39 -6.09 -7.10
CA MET A 91 18.09 -4.67 -7.20
C MET A 91 18.71 -3.95 -6.02
N THR A 92 19.52 -2.93 -6.30
CA THR A 92 20.20 -2.15 -5.28
C THR A 92 19.71 -0.71 -5.27
N PHE A 93 19.81 -0.07 -4.13
CA PHE A 93 19.37 1.30 -3.90
C PHE A 93 20.44 2.07 -3.15
N ASN A 94 20.52 3.37 -3.43
CA ASN A 94 21.22 4.29 -2.53
C ASN A 94 20.37 4.47 -1.27
N SER A 95 21.00 4.58 -0.10
CA SER A 95 20.26 4.54 1.17
C SER A 95 19.31 5.73 1.36
N GLY A 96 19.80 6.93 1.21
CA GLY A 96 18.95 8.12 1.30
C GLY A 96 18.24 8.29 2.65
N GLU A 97 17.08 8.92 2.64
CA GLU A 97 16.31 9.22 3.83
C GLU A 97 15.32 8.10 4.18
N LYS A 98 14.98 8.00 5.47
CA LYS A 98 14.10 6.93 5.96
C LYS A 98 12.63 7.08 5.55
N GLY A 99 12.20 8.27 5.27
CA GLY A 99 10.81 8.52 4.89
C GLY A 99 9.83 8.39 6.05
N LYS A 100 8.55 8.30 5.74
CA LYS A 100 7.45 8.27 6.72
C LYS A 100 6.74 6.92 6.69
N ILE A 101 6.18 6.55 7.84
CA ILE A 101 5.28 5.39 7.95
C ILE A 101 3.85 5.90 7.97
N ILE A 102 3.02 5.38 7.08
CA ILE A 102 1.58 5.67 7.06
C ILE A 102 0.88 4.61 7.90
N LEU A 103 0.10 5.05 8.89
CA LEU A 103 -0.62 4.16 9.77
C LEU A 103 -2.06 4.00 9.30
N GLY A 104 -2.47 2.76 9.05
CA GLY A 104 -3.80 2.44 8.57
C GLY A 104 -4.67 1.68 9.58
N LYS A 105 -4.42 1.84 10.88
CA LYS A 105 -5.13 1.07 11.90
C LYS A 105 -6.54 1.54 12.19
N LYS A 106 -6.82 2.81 11.96
CA LYS A 106 -8.12 3.40 12.35
C LYS A 106 -9.30 2.69 11.70
N ILE A 107 -9.18 2.37 10.42
CA ILE A 107 -10.26 1.68 9.69
C ILE A 107 -10.51 0.28 10.27
N GLU A 108 -9.48 -0.42 10.70
CA GLU A 108 -9.65 -1.73 11.32
C GLU A 108 -10.39 -1.65 12.65
N LYS A 109 -10.18 -0.56 13.40
CA LYS A 109 -10.85 -0.36 14.68
C LYS A 109 -12.31 0.07 14.54
N GLU A 110 -12.62 0.86 13.52
CA GLU A 110 -13.92 1.49 13.40
C GLU A 110 -14.86 0.81 12.41
N ARG A 111 -14.34 -0.02 11.54
CA ARG A 111 -15.11 -0.75 10.53
C ARG A 111 -14.84 -2.23 10.65
N LYS A 112 -15.73 -3.05 10.11
CA LYS A 112 -15.49 -4.49 10.02
C LYS A 112 -14.57 -4.76 8.84
N PHE A 113 -13.32 -4.37 8.99
CA PHE A 113 -12.29 -4.48 7.95
C PHE A 113 -11.01 -5.02 8.55
N LYS A 114 -10.30 -5.82 7.78
CA LYS A 114 -9.00 -6.34 8.15
C LYS A 114 -8.13 -6.46 6.92
N TYR A 115 -6.89 -5.96 7.03
CA TYR A 115 -5.92 -6.15 5.95
C TYR A 115 -5.62 -7.63 5.81
N SER A 116 -5.81 -8.19 4.62
CA SER A 116 -5.67 -9.64 4.41
C SER A 116 -4.80 -10.02 3.21
N ASN A 117 -4.37 -9.05 2.41
CA ASN A 117 -3.53 -9.32 1.25
C ASN A 117 -2.13 -8.77 1.47
N LYS A 118 -1.19 -9.67 1.80
CA LYS A 118 0.19 -9.27 2.11
C LYS A 118 0.86 -8.66 0.88
N ILE A 119 1.57 -7.57 1.09
CA ILE A 119 2.31 -6.91 0.01
C ILE A 119 3.49 -7.74 -0.48
N THR A 120 3.92 -8.72 0.31
CA THR A 120 5.00 -9.66 -0.04
C THR A 120 4.49 -10.93 -0.72
N ASP A 121 3.20 -11.07 -0.90
CA ASP A 121 2.62 -12.18 -1.64
C ASP A 121 2.64 -11.84 -3.13
N PHE A 122 3.80 -12.03 -3.74
CA PHE A 122 4.07 -11.57 -5.11
C PHE A 122 3.37 -12.38 -6.19
N GLY A 123 2.78 -13.51 -5.85
CA GLY A 123 2.28 -14.46 -6.84
C GLY A 123 1.32 -13.87 -7.88
N ASP A 124 0.52 -12.89 -7.53
CA ASP A 124 -0.51 -12.34 -8.40
C ASP A 124 -0.36 -10.82 -8.65
N LEU A 125 0.81 -10.24 -8.40
CA LEU A 125 1.01 -8.79 -8.47
C LEU A 125 1.50 -8.27 -9.84
N ILE A 126 1.85 -9.18 -10.74
CA ILE A 126 2.31 -8.80 -12.08
C ILE A 126 1.52 -9.51 -13.15
#